data_3f3cb42b14fa45d8b31eed7da694147e
#
_entry.id   3f3cb42b14fa45d8b31eed7da694147e
#
_cell.length_a   1.000
_cell.length_b   1.000
_cell.length_c   1.000
_cell.angle_alpha   90.00
_cell.angle_beta   90.00
_cell.angle_gamma   90.00
#
_symmetry.space_group_name_H-M   'P 1'
#
loop_
_entity.id
_entity.type
_entity.pdbx_description
1 polymer ?
#
loop_
_entity_poly.entity_id
_entity_poly.type
_entity_poly.pdbx_seq_one_letter_code
_entity_poly.pdbx_strand_id
1 'polypeptide(L)'
;MAKRKKTYFFNRDWEEEFFFTEVKDKCVCLICGSTVAIPKRHNVERHYTTAHPSFHTNFPVGSALRVEKARELKAALVKQQSFFTRPGKKSKKATEASFRAANYLIKNKRAFTDGDVLKGAMMIIAETMFKDEKTDQR
;
A
#
# COMPACT_ATOMS: atom_id res chain seq x y z
N MET A 1 17.20 -33.24 -20.26
CA MET A 1 16.82 -31.98 -20.96
C MET A 1 16.13 -31.06 -19.98
N ALA A 2 16.73 -29.93 -19.69
CA ALA A 2 16.14 -28.93 -18.78
C ALA A 2 14.93 -28.25 -19.49
N LYS A 3 13.75 -28.39 -18.93
CA LYS A 3 12.55 -27.70 -19.43
C LYS A 3 12.76 -26.19 -19.26
N ARG A 4 12.82 -25.43 -20.37
CA ARG A 4 12.84 -23.96 -20.35
C ARG A 4 11.62 -23.48 -19.56
N LYS A 5 11.84 -22.74 -18.46
CA LYS A 5 10.76 -22.04 -17.75
C LYS A 5 10.13 -21.04 -18.71
N LYS A 6 8.85 -21.25 -19.06
CA LYS A 6 8.09 -20.26 -19.82
C LYS A 6 7.85 -19.05 -18.92
N THR A 7 8.43 -17.92 -19.29
CA THR A 7 8.16 -16.63 -18.64
C THR A 7 6.88 -16.06 -19.21
N TYR A 8 5.94 -15.70 -18.35
CA TYR A 8 4.68 -15.07 -18.73
C TYR A 8 4.71 -13.61 -18.30
N PHE A 9 4.31 -12.72 -19.19
CA PHE A 9 4.27 -11.28 -18.95
C PHE A 9 2.82 -10.82 -18.83
N PHE A 10 2.62 -9.74 -18.07
CA PHE A 10 1.34 -9.07 -17.97
C PHE A 10 0.97 -8.42 -19.31
N ASN A 11 -0.30 -8.55 -19.74
CA ASN A 11 -0.81 -7.80 -20.88
C ASN A 11 -1.65 -6.62 -20.39
N ARG A 12 -1.36 -5.43 -20.88
CA ARG A 12 -2.05 -4.18 -20.50
C ARG A 12 -3.52 -4.16 -20.86
N ASP A 13 -3.93 -4.89 -21.90
CA ASP A 13 -5.35 -5.00 -22.30
C ASP A 13 -6.21 -5.57 -21.17
N TRP A 14 -5.62 -6.34 -20.25
CA TRP A 14 -6.34 -6.92 -19.11
C TRP A 14 -6.76 -5.87 -18.06
N GLU A 15 -6.23 -4.66 -18.14
CA GLU A 15 -6.71 -3.56 -17.29
C GLU A 15 -8.17 -3.23 -17.59
N GLU A 16 -8.53 -3.21 -18.85
CA GLU A 16 -9.89 -2.93 -19.32
C GLU A 16 -10.72 -4.21 -19.49
N GLU A 17 -10.13 -5.31 -19.96
CA GLU A 17 -10.85 -6.56 -20.17
C GLU A 17 -11.25 -7.26 -18.87
N PHE A 18 -10.41 -7.25 -17.84
CA PHE A 18 -10.60 -8.03 -16.62
C PHE A 18 -10.37 -7.27 -15.33
N PHE A 19 -10.11 -5.96 -15.37
CA PHE A 19 -9.75 -5.15 -14.21
C PHE A 19 -8.52 -5.67 -13.46
N PHE A 20 -7.46 -6.01 -14.19
CA PHE A 20 -6.17 -6.39 -13.63
C PHE A 20 -5.10 -5.37 -13.95
N THR A 21 -4.13 -5.21 -13.08
CA THR A 21 -2.96 -4.37 -13.30
C THR A 21 -1.69 -5.05 -12.83
N GLU A 22 -0.54 -4.52 -13.24
CA GLU A 22 0.76 -4.98 -12.79
C GLU A 22 1.28 -4.10 -11.65
N VAL A 23 1.67 -4.73 -10.54
CA VAL A 23 2.28 -4.05 -9.39
C VAL A 23 3.49 -4.86 -8.94
N LYS A 24 4.68 -4.29 -9.09
CA LYS A 24 5.96 -4.96 -8.68
C LYS A 24 6.04 -6.39 -9.24
N ASP A 25 5.90 -6.53 -10.55
CA ASP A 25 5.95 -7.80 -11.30
C ASP A 25 4.84 -8.82 -10.90
N LYS A 26 3.81 -8.36 -10.18
CA LYS A 26 2.66 -9.19 -9.82
C LYS A 26 1.41 -8.73 -10.56
N CYS A 27 0.64 -9.71 -11.05
CA CYS A 27 -0.66 -9.49 -11.67
C CYS A 27 -1.73 -9.38 -10.57
N VAL A 28 -2.28 -8.19 -10.36
CA VAL A 28 -3.18 -7.84 -9.25
C VAL A 28 -4.57 -7.49 -9.77
N CYS A 29 -5.60 -8.06 -9.18
CA CYS A 29 -6.99 -7.70 -9.44
C CYS A 29 -7.32 -6.33 -8.82
N LEU A 30 -7.80 -5.40 -9.62
CA LEU A 30 -8.18 -4.05 -9.17
C LEU A 30 -9.44 -4.05 -8.28
N ILE A 31 -10.27 -5.08 -8.39
CA ILE A 31 -11.56 -5.17 -7.67
C ILE A 31 -11.34 -5.66 -6.23
N CYS A 32 -10.59 -6.76 -6.05
CA CYS A 32 -10.40 -7.40 -4.73
C CYS A 32 -8.97 -7.37 -4.19
N GLY A 33 -8.00 -6.87 -4.96
CA GLY A 33 -6.59 -6.85 -4.55
C GLY A 33 -5.86 -8.19 -4.59
N SER A 34 -6.53 -9.28 -4.97
CA SER A 34 -5.91 -10.61 -5.06
C SER A 34 -4.89 -10.68 -6.20
N THR A 35 -3.85 -11.50 -6.01
CA THR A 35 -2.80 -11.70 -7.01
C THR A 35 -2.97 -13.02 -7.75
N VAL A 36 -2.67 -13.01 -9.05
CA VAL A 36 -2.58 -14.22 -9.88
C VAL A 36 -1.11 -14.58 -10.04
N ALA A 37 -0.72 -15.76 -9.57
CA ALA A 37 0.67 -16.21 -9.54
C ALA A 37 1.30 -16.33 -10.93
N ILE A 38 0.53 -16.76 -11.92
CA ILE A 38 0.98 -16.89 -13.31
C ILE A 38 0.09 -16.02 -14.19
N PRO A 39 0.61 -14.90 -14.75
CA PRO A 39 -0.15 -13.99 -15.58
C PRO A 39 -0.42 -14.59 -16.96
N LYS A 40 -1.37 -15.51 -17.02
CA LYS A 40 -1.95 -16.08 -18.24
C LYS A 40 -3.38 -15.58 -18.38
N ARG A 41 -3.81 -15.29 -19.62
CA ARG A 41 -5.18 -14.87 -19.91
C ARG A 41 -6.22 -15.75 -19.22
N HIS A 42 -6.09 -17.06 -19.35
CA HIS A 42 -7.03 -18.03 -18.74
C HIS A 42 -7.13 -17.88 -17.20
N ASN A 43 -6.03 -17.66 -16.51
CA ASN A 43 -6.03 -17.52 -15.05
C ASN A 43 -6.68 -16.21 -14.61
N VAL A 44 -6.40 -15.12 -15.33
CA VAL A 44 -6.97 -13.79 -15.11
C VAL A 44 -8.48 -13.79 -15.37
N GLU A 45 -8.89 -14.32 -16.53
CA GLU A 45 -10.28 -14.45 -16.94
C GLU A 45 -11.08 -15.33 -15.96
N ARG A 46 -10.54 -16.50 -15.58
CA ARG A 46 -11.17 -17.37 -14.59
C ARG A 46 -11.39 -16.67 -13.26
N HIS A 47 -10.39 -15.96 -12.73
CA HIS A 47 -10.55 -15.19 -11.50
C HIS A 47 -11.66 -14.14 -11.65
N TYR A 48 -11.64 -13.38 -12.75
CA TYR A 48 -12.63 -12.33 -13.01
C TYR A 48 -14.05 -12.88 -13.08
N THR A 49 -14.28 -13.96 -13.83
CA THR A 49 -15.60 -14.55 -14.02
C THR A 49 -16.14 -15.25 -12.77
N THR A 50 -15.26 -15.88 -11.97
CA THR A 50 -15.68 -16.60 -10.77
C THR A 50 -15.82 -15.69 -9.55
N ALA A 51 -14.90 -14.76 -9.34
CA ALA A 51 -14.91 -13.89 -8.17
C ALA A 51 -15.77 -12.62 -8.35
N HIS A 52 -15.94 -12.14 -9.59
CA HIS A 52 -16.59 -10.87 -9.89
C HIS A 52 -17.65 -10.94 -11.01
N PRO A 53 -18.60 -11.87 -10.97
CA PRO A 53 -19.57 -12.07 -12.06
C PRO A 53 -20.44 -10.84 -12.31
N SER A 54 -20.79 -10.09 -11.28
CA SER A 54 -21.60 -8.86 -11.38
C SER A 54 -20.91 -7.71 -12.13
N PHE A 55 -19.57 -7.68 -12.13
CA PHE A 55 -18.81 -6.64 -12.83
C PHE A 55 -18.95 -6.73 -14.35
N HIS A 56 -19.13 -7.94 -14.87
CA HIS A 56 -19.36 -8.14 -16.29
C HIS A 56 -20.70 -7.53 -16.75
N THR A 57 -21.74 -7.68 -15.93
CA THR A 57 -23.06 -7.15 -16.21
C THR A 57 -23.11 -5.63 -16.01
N ASN A 58 -22.53 -5.13 -14.92
CA ASN A 58 -22.59 -3.71 -14.57
C ASN A 58 -21.68 -2.84 -15.45
N PHE A 59 -20.59 -3.41 -15.96
CA PHE A 59 -19.60 -2.73 -16.80
C PHE A 59 -19.34 -3.55 -18.06
N PRO A 60 -20.21 -3.49 -19.09
CA PRO A 60 -20.05 -4.26 -20.31
C PRO A 60 -18.72 -3.99 -21.02
N VAL A 61 -18.17 -5.01 -21.67
CA VAL A 61 -16.92 -4.89 -22.46
C VAL A 61 -17.10 -3.84 -23.54
N GLY A 62 -16.10 -2.94 -23.70
CA GLY A 62 -16.14 -1.86 -24.69
C GLY A 62 -16.97 -0.63 -24.29
N SER A 63 -17.61 -0.62 -23.10
CA SER A 63 -18.34 0.56 -22.63
C SER A 63 -17.43 1.62 -22.04
N ALA A 64 -17.77 2.89 -22.19
CA ALA A 64 -17.07 4.01 -21.55
C ALA A 64 -17.08 3.89 -20.02
N LEU A 65 -18.15 3.35 -19.44
CA LEU A 65 -18.27 3.09 -18.00
C LEU A 65 -17.21 2.10 -17.50
N ARG A 66 -16.87 1.09 -18.32
CA ARG A 66 -15.82 0.11 -17.96
C ARG A 66 -14.45 0.76 -17.90
N VAL A 67 -14.10 1.57 -18.88
CA VAL A 67 -12.83 2.30 -18.93
C VAL A 67 -12.70 3.25 -17.74
N GLU A 68 -13.76 3.99 -17.45
CA GLU A 68 -13.80 4.90 -16.32
C GLU A 68 -13.64 4.16 -14.98
N LYS A 69 -14.34 3.04 -14.82
CA LYS A 69 -14.24 2.21 -13.62
C LYS A 69 -12.86 1.60 -13.43
N ALA A 70 -12.23 1.14 -14.50
CA ALA A 70 -10.85 0.64 -14.45
C ALA A 70 -9.87 1.73 -14.01
N ARG A 71 -10.05 2.96 -14.52
CA ARG A 71 -9.23 4.13 -14.15
C ARG A 71 -9.43 4.50 -12.68
N GLU A 72 -10.69 4.54 -12.20
CA GLU A 72 -11.03 4.83 -10.80
C GLU A 72 -10.37 3.82 -9.84
N LEU A 73 -10.53 2.52 -10.11
CA LEU A 73 -9.96 1.45 -9.29
C LEU A 73 -8.43 1.48 -9.28
N LYS A 74 -7.81 1.76 -10.41
CA LYS A 74 -6.36 1.91 -10.52
C LYS A 74 -5.85 3.12 -9.71
N ALA A 75 -6.54 4.25 -9.78
CA ALA A 75 -6.21 5.43 -8.99
C ALA A 75 -6.36 5.18 -7.48
N ALA A 76 -7.41 4.46 -7.06
CA ALA A 76 -7.61 4.06 -5.67
C ALA A 76 -6.48 3.16 -5.16
N LEU A 77 -6.03 2.19 -5.97
CA LEU A 77 -4.91 1.31 -5.63
C LEU A 77 -3.60 2.10 -5.45
N VAL A 78 -3.29 3.02 -6.37
CA VAL A 78 -2.09 3.87 -6.29
C VAL A 78 -2.15 4.76 -5.04
N LYS A 79 -3.31 5.34 -4.73
CA LYS A 79 -3.52 6.14 -3.54
C LYS A 79 -3.31 5.31 -2.26
N GLN A 80 -3.87 4.10 -2.20
CA GLN A 80 -3.68 3.18 -1.08
C GLN A 80 -2.21 2.80 -0.89
N GLN A 81 -1.49 2.48 -1.96
CA GLN A 81 -0.06 2.18 -1.90
C GLN A 81 0.77 3.37 -1.44
N SER A 82 0.40 4.60 -1.82
CA SER A 82 1.12 5.81 -1.41
C SER A 82 1.03 6.08 0.09
N PHE A 83 -0.05 5.66 0.76
CA PHE A 83 -0.17 5.73 2.22
C PHE A 83 0.85 4.85 2.93
N PHE A 84 1.14 3.66 2.40
CA PHE A 84 2.12 2.74 2.99
C PHE A 84 3.57 3.07 2.61
N THR A 85 3.79 3.69 1.45
CA THR A 85 5.14 3.97 0.93
C THR A 85 5.65 5.38 1.27
N ARG A 86 4.78 6.28 1.73
CA ARG A 86 5.16 7.58 2.27
C ARG A 86 5.11 7.52 3.81
N PRO A 87 6.17 7.05 4.50
CA PRO A 87 6.32 7.42 5.89
C PRO A 87 6.41 8.94 5.89
N GLY A 88 5.44 9.60 6.51
CA GLY A 88 5.48 11.05 6.62
C GLY A 88 6.85 11.45 7.16
N LYS A 89 7.40 12.58 6.70
CA LYS A 89 8.70 13.10 7.20
C LYS A 89 8.72 13.14 8.74
N LYS A 90 7.55 13.34 9.36
CA LYS A 90 7.35 13.30 10.83
C LYS A 90 7.57 11.89 11.41
N SER A 91 7.14 10.80 10.73
CA SER A 91 7.32 9.43 11.19
C SER A 91 8.78 8.98 11.16
N LYS A 92 9.55 9.34 10.13
CA LYS A 92 10.99 9.04 10.06
C LYS A 92 11.76 9.72 11.17
N LYS A 93 11.48 11.01 11.42
CA LYS A 93 12.12 11.76 12.51
C LYS A 93 11.77 11.20 13.89
N ALA A 94 10.51 10.79 14.11
CA ALA A 94 10.09 10.17 15.36
C ALA A 94 10.78 8.82 15.60
N THR A 95 10.90 7.98 14.57
CA THR A 95 11.63 6.71 14.64
C THR A 95 13.12 6.96 14.93
N GLU A 96 13.75 7.88 14.23
CA GLU A 96 15.16 8.25 14.45
C GLU A 96 15.36 8.77 15.88
N ALA A 97 14.50 9.65 16.37
CA ALA A 97 14.57 10.17 17.74
C ALA A 97 14.47 9.04 18.78
N SER A 98 13.55 8.08 18.59
CA SER A 98 13.41 6.92 19.47
C SER A 98 14.66 6.06 19.50
N PHE A 99 15.28 5.78 18.33
CA PHE A 99 16.54 5.03 18.27
C PHE A 99 17.68 5.77 18.95
N ARG A 100 17.80 7.07 18.75
CA ARG A 100 18.85 7.89 19.39
C ARG A 100 18.69 7.92 20.90
N ALA A 101 17.46 8.07 21.40
CA ALA A 101 17.15 8.03 22.83
C ALA A 101 17.51 6.67 23.45
N ALA A 102 17.10 5.56 22.83
CA ALA A 102 17.42 4.20 23.27
C ALA A 102 18.95 3.99 23.31
N ASN A 103 19.64 4.39 22.26
CA ASN A 103 21.11 4.28 22.19
C ASN A 103 21.82 5.11 23.29
N TYR A 104 21.29 6.29 23.61
CA TYR A 104 21.81 7.11 24.70
C TYR A 104 21.65 6.42 26.06
N LEU A 105 20.48 5.81 26.35
CA LEU A 105 20.25 5.03 27.57
C LEU A 105 21.22 3.85 27.68
N ILE A 106 21.39 3.09 26.60
CA ILE A 106 22.30 1.93 26.56
C ILE A 106 23.76 2.36 26.83
N LYS A 107 24.24 3.42 26.17
CA LYS A 107 25.59 3.94 26.36
C LYS A 107 25.87 4.40 27.79
N ASN A 108 24.86 4.91 28.46
CA ASN A 108 24.94 5.37 29.85
C ASN A 108 24.60 4.27 30.87
N LYS A 109 24.48 3.00 30.43
CA LYS A 109 24.17 1.83 31.27
C LYS A 109 22.91 2.01 32.13
N ARG A 110 21.90 2.72 31.58
CA ARG A 110 20.61 2.94 32.26
C ARG A 110 19.69 1.76 32.05
N ALA A 111 18.84 1.49 33.05
CA ALA A 111 17.82 0.43 32.95
C ALA A 111 16.74 0.78 31.91
N PHE A 112 16.10 -0.24 31.31
CA PHE A 112 15.00 -0.01 30.38
C PHE A 112 13.80 0.71 31.01
N THR A 113 13.59 0.59 32.32
CA THR A 113 12.58 1.31 33.08
C THR A 113 12.77 2.82 33.05
N ASP A 114 14.00 3.29 32.91
CA ASP A 114 14.30 4.73 32.75
C ASP A 114 13.79 5.27 31.40
N GLY A 115 13.56 4.39 30.42
CA GLY A 115 12.96 4.73 29.13
C GLY A 115 11.53 5.21 29.23
N ASP A 116 10.74 4.70 30.16
CA ASP A 116 9.35 5.13 30.37
C ASP A 116 9.29 6.52 30.99
N VAL A 117 10.21 6.83 31.92
CA VAL A 117 10.34 8.17 32.50
C VAL A 117 10.77 9.17 31.44
N LEU A 118 11.75 8.82 30.60
CA LEU A 118 12.21 9.67 29.51
C LEU A 118 11.09 9.90 28.48
N LYS A 119 10.34 8.85 28.12
CA LYS A 119 9.19 8.95 27.24
C LYS A 119 8.12 9.89 27.78
N GLY A 120 7.80 9.80 29.07
CA GLY A 120 6.88 10.70 29.74
C GLY A 120 7.31 12.16 29.65
N ALA A 121 8.57 12.45 29.95
CA ALA A 121 9.14 13.79 29.84
C ALA A 121 9.10 14.33 28.40
N MET A 122 9.45 13.50 27.41
CA MET A 122 9.39 13.87 26.00
C MET A 122 7.96 14.16 25.51
N MET A 123 6.96 13.41 26.01
CA MET A 123 5.55 13.67 25.68
C MET A 123 5.09 15.02 26.23
N ILE A 124 5.44 15.35 27.47
CA ILE A 124 5.10 16.66 28.08
C ILE A 124 5.72 17.80 27.25
N ILE A 125 6.98 17.67 26.86
CA ILE A 125 7.67 18.67 26.03
C ILE A 125 6.97 18.80 24.67
N ALA A 126 6.67 17.68 24.01
CA ALA A 126 6.00 17.68 22.71
C ALA A 126 4.60 18.30 22.79
N GLU A 127 3.80 17.96 23.80
CA GLU A 127 2.47 18.54 24.00
C GLU A 127 2.55 20.04 24.26
N THR A 128 3.55 20.48 25.02
CA THR A 128 3.73 21.92 25.33
C THR A 128 4.17 22.70 24.08
N MET A 129 5.11 22.14 23.29
CA MET A 129 5.69 22.84 22.13
C MET A 129 4.80 22.82 20.89
N PHE A 130 3.96 21.79 20.72
CA PHE A 130 3.16 21.59 19.49
C PHE A 130 1.65 21.76 19.71
N LYS A 131 1.26 22.31 20.87
CA LYS A 131 -0.15 22.56 21.20
C LYS A 131 -0.81 23.57 20.25
N ASP A 132 -0.02 24.49 19.70
CA ASP A 132 -0.50 25.59 18.87
C ASP A 132 -0.62 25.23 17.36
N GLU A 133 -0.03 24.12 16.89
CA GLU A 133 -0.11 23.72 15.47
C GLU A 133 -1.48 23.12 15.06
N LYS A 134 -2.40 22.88 15.99
CA LYS A 134 -3.72 22.30 15.69
C LYS A 134 -4.81 23.36 15.43
N THR A 135 -4.53 24.65 15.56
CA THR A 135 -5.54 25.68 15.47
C THR A 135 -5.64 26.37 14.11
N ASP A 136 -4.77 26.02 13.14
CA ASP A 136 -4.72 26.72 11.83
C ASP A 136 -5.20 25.87 10.64
N GLN A 137 -6.17 24.95 10.89
CA GLN A 137 -6.91 24.26 9.84
C GLN A 137 -8.42 24.39 10.08
N ARG A 138 -8.93 25.60 9.85
CA ARG A 138 -10.35 25.87 9.60
C ARG A 138 -10.52 26.64 8.30
#